data_9fcfca9d55fff60350fdb655f5cdbc98
#
_entry.id   9fcfca9d55fff60350fdb655f5cdbc98
#
_cell.length_a   1.000
_cell.length_b   1.000
_cell.length_c   1.000
_cell.angle_alpha   90.00
_cell.angle_beta   90.00
_cell.angle_gamma   90.00
#
_symmetry.space_group_name_H-M   'P 1'
#
loop_
_entity.id
_entity.type
_entity.pdbx_description
1 polymer ?
#
loop_
_entity_poly.entity_id
_entity_poly.type
_entity_poly.pdbx_seq_one_letter_code
_entity_poly.pdbx_strand_id
1 'polypeptide(L)'
;MCASYGLDPRFTDAELLADADADVIEGLRNWAEQNAGETLRPTGKNLRNLNPLVVSNGDAVSLEPAWWGYLVNGEPAKFPSINTRSERLQERQGGLKTRAIVPSTGWFEMQKPSRVWHEFALDNQALFGMAAVTQRGRTPEGEWITCYSIVMAPASEHLKEFHDRMPVLIPPGLSQQWLTVPPDRELIDEALLASGQLAERITVSARP
;
A
#
# COMPACT_ATOMS: atom_id res chain seq x y z
N MET A 1 -6.46 7.63 8.40
CA MET A 1 -5.20 7.41 7.63
C MET A 1 -4.78 5.96 7.86
N CYS A 2 -4.49 5.24 6.79
CA CYS A 2 -4.09 3.84 6.89
C CYS A 2 -2.81 3.71 7.74
N ALA A 3 -2.95 3.11 8.90
CA ALA A 3 -1.87 2.85 9.85
C ALA A 3 -1.72 1.35 10.15
N SER A 4 -2.46 0.51 9.43
CA SER A 4 -2.45 -0.93 9.60
C SER A 4 -3.05 -1.60 8.36
N TYR A 5 -2.40 -2.64 7.86
CA TYR A 5 -2.92 -3.49 6.78
C TYR A 5 -2.52 -4.93 7.03
N GLY A 6 -3.07 -5.86 6.28
CA GLY A 6 -2.83 -7.29 6.40
C GLY A 6 -2.37 -7.91 5.09
N LEU A 7 -1.71 -9.05 5.20
CA LEU A 7 -1.38 -9.95 4.10
C LEU A 7 -1.63 -11.38 4.57
N ASP A 8 -2.83 -11.91 4.29
CA ASP A 8 -3.22 -13.26 4.67
C ASP A 8 -2.57 -14.28 3.71
N PRO A 9 -1.89 -15.33 4.19
CA PRO A 9 -1.24 -16.32 3.31
C PRO A 9 -2.21 -17.10 2.42
N ARG A 10 -3.50 -17.11 2.74
CA ARG A 10 -4.55 -17.79 1.97
C ARG A 10 -5.13 -16.91 0.86
N PHE A 11 -4.49 -15.80 0.53
CA PHE A 11 -4.95 -14.89 -0.48
C PHE A 11 -5.11 -15.56 -1.87
N THR A 12 -6.02 -15.01 -2.69
CA THR A 12 -6.14 -15.33 -4.11
C THR A 12 -5.29 -14.36 -4.94
N ASP A 13 -4.82 -14.78 -6.10
CA ASP A 13 -3.83 -14.04 -6.89
C ASP A 13 -4.44 -12.98 -7.82
N ALA A 14 -5.76 -12.93 -7.89
CA ALA A 14 -6.47 -12.38 -9.04
C ALA A 14 -6.43 -10.84 -9.22
N GLU A 15 -6.04 -10.06 -8.20
CA GLU A 15 -6.31 -8.60 -8.22
C GLU A 15 -5.05 -7.74 -8.00
N LEU A 16 -3.84 -8.31 -8.06
CA LEU A 16 -2.62 -7.55 -7.80
C LEU A 16 -1.89 -7.10 -9.08
N LEU A 17 -1.60 -8.04 -9.96
CA LEU A 17 -0.86 -7.82 -11.21
C LEU A 17 -1.58 -8.54 -12.36
N ALA A 18 -1.66 -7.90 -13.53
CA ALA A 18 -2.31 -8.49 -14.71
C ALA A 18 -1.55 -9.72 -15.23
N ASP A 19 -0.21 -9.62 -15.22
CA ASP A 19 0.73 -10.68 -15.59
C ASP A 19 1.66 -10.89 -14.39
N ALA A 20 1.11 -11.49 -13.31
CA ALA A 20 1.89 -11.71 -12.10
C ALA A 20 3.05 -12.63 -12.40
N ASP A 21 4.26 -12.14 -12.20
CA ASP A 21 5.43 -12.99 -12.12
C ASP A 21 5.19 -14.03 -11.01
N ALA A 22 5.21 -15.30 -11.34
CA ALA A 22 4.97 -16.37 -10.40
C ALA A 22 5.90 -16.28 -9.19
N ASP A 23 7.14 -15.83 -9.40
CA ASP A 23 8.13 -15.65 -8.34
C ASP A 23 7.71 -14.53 -7.33
N VAL A 24 7.05 -13.47 -7.81
CA VAL A 24 6.52 -12.40 -6.94
C VAL A 24 5.40 -12.95 -6.07
N ILE A 25 4.46 -13.68 -6.66
CA ILE A 25 3.32 -14.26 -5.93
C ILE A 25 3.79 -15.32 -4.92
N GLU A 26 4.72 -16.20 -5.32
CA GLU A 26 5.31 -17.19 -4.41
C GLU A 26 6.08 -16.51 -3.27
N GLY A 27 6.87 -15.49 -3.58
CA GLY A 27 7.58 -14.69 -2.58
C GLY A 27 6.64 -14.02 -1.57
N LEU A 28 5.52 -13.48 -2.02
CA LEU A 28 4.48 -12.91 -1.15
C LEU A 28 3.82 -13.97 -0.27
N ARG A 29 3.52 -15.14 -0.81
CA ARG A 29 2.91 -16.24 -0.07
C ARG A 29 3.85 -16.73 1.02
N ASN A 30 5.12 -17.01 0.67
CA ASN A 30 6.15 -17.43 1.62
C ASN A 30 6.34 -16.38 2.73
N TRP A 31 6.37 -15.08 2.38
CA TRP A 31 6.47 -14.03 3.39
C TRP A 31 5.25 -14.02 4.31
N ALA A 32 4.04 -14.11 3.75
CA ALA A 32 2.79 -14.09 4.50
C ALA A 32 2.67 -15.29 5.44
N GLU A 33 3.07 -16.50 5.02
CA GLU A 33 3.09 -17.69 5.85
C GLU A 33 4.04 -17.56 7.05
N GLN A 34 5.23 -16.99 6.85
CA GLN A 34 6.19 -16.73 7.92
C GLN A 34 5.69 -15.70 8.93
N ASN A 35 4.75 -14.84 8.52
CA ASN A 35 4.23 -13.73 9.30
C ASN A 35 2.71 -13.81 9.54
N ALA A 36 2.14 -15.01 9.44
CA ALA A 36 0.70 -15.26 9.53
C ALA A 36 0.08 -14.70 10.82
N GLY A 37 -1.11 -14.12 10.69
CA GLY A 37 -1.88 -13.57 11.81
C GLY A 37 -1.39 -12.21 12.33
N GLU A 38 -0.32 -11.65 11.78
CA GLU A 38 0.15 -10.34 12.18
C GLU A 38 -0.37 -9.23 11.27
N THR A 39 -0.91 -8.19 11.90
CA THR A 39 -1.24 -6.95 11.21
C THR A 39 0.02 -6.09 11.03
N LEU A 40 0.31 -5.68 9.82
CA LEU A 40 1.46 -4.84 9.50
C LEU A 40 1.23 -3.43 10.02
N ARG A 41 2.12 -2.93 10.89
CA ARG A 41 1.99 -1.63 11.55
C ARG A 41 3.34 -0.93 11.66
N PRO A 42 3.41 0.36 11.30
CA PRO A 42 4.64 1.15 11.47
C PRO A 42 4.77 1.76 12.86
N THR A 43 3.73 1.72 13.69
CA THR A 43 3.69 2.36 15.01
C THR A 43 2.90 1.52 16.03
N GLY A 44 3.12 1.74 17.33
CA GLY A 44 2.38 1.09 18.40
C GLY A 44 2.98 -0.24 18.87
N LYS A 45 2.19 -1.06 19.52
CA LYS A 45 2.59 -2.43 19.88
C LYS A 45 2.62 -3.32 18.63
N ASN A 46 3.50 -4.31 18.59
CA ASN A 46 3.68 -5.20 17.45
C ASN A 46 4.07 -4.43 16.17
N LEU A 47 5.10 -3.60 16.29
CA LEU A 47 5.67 -2.87 15.17
C LEU A 47 6.17 -3.81 14.08
N ARG A 48 5.78 -3.52 12.84
CA ARG A 48 6.40 -4.09 11.67
C ARG A 48 6.60 -3.01 10.62
N ASN A 49 7.81 -2.51 10.54
CA ASN A 49 8.18 -1.50 9.56
C ASN A 49 8.73 -2.10 8.27
N LEU A 50 9.37 -3.28 8.36
CA LEU A 50 9.95 -3.95 7.19
C LEU A 50 8.91 -4.91 6.59
N ASN A 51 8.45 -4.59 5.38
CA ASN A 51 7.36 -5.29 4.70
C ASN A 51 7.70 -5.53 3.23
N PRO A 52 7.08 -6.53 2.57
CA PRO A 52 7.27 -6.75 1.16
C PRO A 52 6.65 -5.60 0.34
N LEU A 53 7.39 -5.17 -0.67
CA LEU A 53 7.00 -4.12 -1.58
C LEU A 53 7.24 -4.57 -3.02
N VAL A 54 6.25 -4.40 -3.89
CA VAL A 54 6.39 -4.68 -5.32
C VAL A 54 6.95 -3.44 -6.00
N VAL A 55 8.07 -3.61 -6.66
CA VAL A 55 8.82 -2.54 -7.34
C VAL A 55 9.16 -2.93 -8.77
N SER A 56 9.47 -1.94 -9.61
CA SER A 56 10.05 -2.16 -10.93
C SER A 56 11.54 -1.92 -10.92
N ASN A 57 12.29 -2.85 -11.49
CA ASN A 57 13.73 -2.77 -11.76
C ASN A 57 13.94 -2.76 -13.28
N GLY A 58 13.56 -1.66 -13.94
CA GLY A 58 13.51 -1.57 -15.40
C GLY A 58 12.29 -2.28 -15.96
N ASP A 59 12.47 -3.30 -16.79
CA ASP A 59 11.37 -4.04 -17.42
C ASP A 59 10.81 -5.18 -16.55
N ALA A 60 11.50 -5.52 -15.44
CA ALA A 60 11.10 -6.57 -14.54
C ALA A 60 10.40 -6.02 -13.27
N VAL A 61 9.40 -6.75 -12.80
CA VAL A 61 8.75 -6.52 -11.51
C VAL A 61 9.39 -7.47 -10.50
N SER A 62 9.71 -6.96 -9.32
CA SER A 62 10.32 -7.74 -8.24
C SER A 62 9.74 -7.40 -6.89
N LEU A 63 9.96 -8.31 -5.93
CA LEU A 63 9.61 -8.13 -4.54
C LEU A 63 10.86 -7.75 -3.74
N GLU A 64 10.81 -6.67 -3.00
CA GLU A 64 11.88 -6.29 -2.09
C GLU A 64 11.37 -5.94 -0.68
N PRO A 65 12.17 -6.18 0.37
CA PRO A 65 11.87 -5.67 1.69
C PRO A 65 12.02 -4.15 1.72
N ALA A 66 11.01 -3.45 2.24
CA ALA A 66 11.00 -2.00 2.30
C ALA A 66 10.48 -1.49 3.65
N TRP A 67 10.96 -0.34 4.07
CA TRP A 67 10.60 0.28 5.34
C TRP A 67 9.36 1.17 5.21
N TRP A 68 8.34 0.88 5.97
CA TRP A 68 7.13 1.70 6.00
C TRP A 68 7.32 2.98 6.82
N GLY A 69 7.15 4.12 6.17
CA GLY A 69 7.54 5.43 6.68
C GLY A 69 8.95 5.81 6.22
N TYR A 70 9.34 7.06 6.43
CA TYR A 70 10.64 7.54 6.00
C TYR A 70 11.65 7.48 7.13
N LEU A 71 12.89 7.14 6.77
CA LEU A 71 14.05 7.22 7.66
C LEU A 71 14.88 8.45 7.31
N VAL A 72 15.21 9.22 8.33
CA VAL A 72 16.07 10.41 8.23
C VAL A 72 17.24 10.23 9.21
N ASN A 73 18.45 10.16 8.70
CA ASN A 73 19.67 9.92 9.50
C ASN A 73 19.59 8.66 10.39
N GLY A 74 19.02 7.58 9.88
CA GLY A 74 18.91 6.31 10.60
C GLY A 74 17.72 6.21 11.56
N GLU A 75 16.90 7.25 11.68
CA GLU A 75 15.73 7.26 12.57
C GLU A 75 14.41 7.52 11.82
N PRO A 76 13.27 7.07 12.34
CA PRO A 76 11.97 7.43 11.79
C PRO A 76 11.80 8.96 11.71
N ALA A 77 11.29 9.43 10.57
CA ALA A 77 11.04 10.86 10.36
C ALA A 77 10.12 11.42 11.45
N LYS A 78 10.43 12.63 11.93
CA LYS A 78 9.65 13.34 12.97
C LYS A 78 8.29 13.84 12.47
N PHE A 79 8.04 13.81 11.16
CA PHE A 79 6.77 14.16 10.53
C PHE A 79 6.02 12.88 10.08
N PRO A 80 4.69 12.91 9.98
CA PRO A 80 3.93 11.79 9.46
C PRO A 80 4.37 11.43 8.04
N SER A 81 4.96 10.25 7.87
CA SER A 81 5.57 9.80 6.60
C SER A 81 5.07 8.44 6.14
N ILE A 82 4.16 7.81 6.90
CA ILE A 82 3.58 6.52 6.53
C ILE A 82 2.51 6.64 5.43
N ASN A 83 1.95 7.85 5.26
CA ASN A 83 0.96 8.13 4.22
C ASN A 83 1.29 9.42 3.47
N THR A 84 1.00 9.42 2.17
CA THR A 84 1.07 10.58 1.28
C THR A 84 -0.31 10.86 0.69
N ARG A 85 -0.79 12.10 0.73
CA ARG A 85 -2.07 12.47 0.12
C ARG A 85 -1.93 12.51 -1.40
N SER A 86 -2.92 11.97 -2.12
CA SER A 86 -2.96 11.97 -3.59
C SER A 86 -2.90 13.39 -4.18
N GLU A 87 -3.50 14.37 -3.52
CA GLU A 87 -3.48 15.77 -3.94
C GLU A 87 -2.04 16.32 -4.05
N ARG A 88 -1.13 15.87 -3.17
CA ARG A 88 0.29 16.24 -3.27
C ARG A 88 0.98 15.67 -4.49
N LEU A 89 0.50 14.53 -5.00
CA LEU A 89 1.03 13.93 -6.22
C LEU A 89 0.57 14.73 -7.44
N GLN A 90 -0.70 15.14 -7.46
CA GLN A 90 -1.28 15.96 -8.52
C GLN A 90 -0.65 17.35 -8.60
N GLU A 91 -0.25 17.94 -7.45
CA GLU A 91 0.40 19.25 -7.38
C GLU A 91 1.86 19.23 -7.82
N ARG A 92 2.56 18.12 -7.64
CA ARG A 92 3.99 17.96 -7.94
C ARG A 92 4.21 17.59 -9.41
N GLN A 93 4.21 18.56 -10.29
CA GLN A 93 4.63 18.36 -11.68
C GLN A 93 6.10 17.86 -11.72
N GLY A 94 6.29 16.59 -12.11
CA GLY A 94 7.62 16.02 -12.39
C GLY A 94 8.45 15.57 -11.18
N GLY A 95 7.88 15.47 -9.97
CA GLY A 95 8.64 15.20 -8.75
C GLY A 95 8.50 13.82 -8.09
N LEU A 96 7.72 12.92 -8.66
CA LEU A 96 7.58 11.54 -8.16
C LEU A 96 8.64 10.65 -8.78
N LYS A 97 9.73 10.44 -8.07
CA LYS A 97 10.88 9.73 -8.66
C LYS A 97 10.70 8.22 -8.71
N THR A 98 10.03 7.62 -7.73
CA THR A 98 9.84 6.16 -7.68
C THR A 98 8.52 5.82 -7.02
N ARG A 99 7.84 4.83 -7.60
CA ARG A 99 6.56 4.31 -7.15
C ARG A 99 6.69 2.82 -6.90
N ALA A 100 5.76 2.32 -6.12
CA ALA A 100 5.68 0.93 -5.78
C ALA A 100 4.23 0.54 -5.52
N ILE A 101 3.99 -0.76 -5.36
CA ILE A 101 2.71 -1.30 -4.94
C ILE A 101 2.90 -2.04 -3.62
N VAL A 102 2.09 -1.72 -2.63
CA VAL A 102 2.00 -2.45 -1.37
C VAL A 102 0.97 -3.56 -1.54
N PRO A 103 1.38 -4.83 -1.51
CA PRO A 103 0.45 -5.96 -1.58
C PRO A 103 -0.32 -6.07 -0.27
N SER A 104 -1.64 -6.28 -0.35
CA SER A 104 -2.51 -6.33 0.81
C SER A 104 -3.73 -7.21 0.55
N THR A 105 -4.22 -7.87 1.58
CA THR A 105 -5.54 -8.54 1.59
C THR A 105 -6.61 -7.72 2.31
N GLY A 106 -6.21 -6.64 3.00
CA GLY A 106 -7.11 -5.73 3.67
C GLY A 106 -6.37 -4.63 4.42
N TRP A 107 -7.02 -3.50 4.65
CA TRP A 107 -6.52 -2.49 5.57
C TRP A 107 -7.49 -2.28 6.73
N PHE A 108 -7.03 -1.60 7.77
CA PHE A 108 -7.79 -1.44 9.00
C PHE A 108 -7.86 0.03 9.39
N GLU A 109 -9.07 0.47 9.72
CA GLU A 109 -9.32 1.82 10.24
C GLU A 109 -10.21 1.76 11.46
N MET A 110 -10.00 2.70 12.37
CA MET A 110 -10.82 2.86 13.56
C MET A 110 -11.88 3.92 13.30
N GLN A 111 -13.14 3.53 13.28
CA GLN A 111 -14.26 4.45 13.12
C GLN A 111 -14.39 5.38 14.34
N LYS A 112 -14.58 6.67 14.11
CA LYS A 112 -14.87 7.65 15.16
C LYS A 112 -16.34 8.07 15.10
N PRO A 113 -17.00 8.26 16.25
CA PRO A 113 -16.50 8.20 17.65
C PRO A 113 -16.55 6.81 18.29
N SER A 114 -17.12 5.80 17.62
CA SER A 114 -17.36 4.46 18.18
C SER A 114 -16.10 3.76 18.69
N ARG A 115 -14.93 4.08 18.11
CA ARG A 115 -13.63 3.43 18.33
C ARG A 115 -13.61 1.94 17.98
N VAL A 116 -14.56 1.49 17.16
CA VAL A 116 -14.62 0.15 16.61
C VAL A 116 -13.62 0.07 15.45
N TRP A 117 -12.80 -0.97 15.44
CA TRP A 117 -11.93 -1.29 14.32
C TRP A 117 -12.71 -1.99 13.22
N HIS A 118 -12.46 -1.58 11.99
CA HIS A 118 -13.05 -2.18 10.81
C HIS A 118 -11.96 -2.65 9.86
N GLU A 119 -12.22 -3.77 9.23
CA GLU A 119 -11.43 -4.33 8.14
C GLU A 119 -12.10 -4.01 6.81
N PHE A 120 -11.32 -3.58 5.86
CA PHE A 120 -11.69 -3.26 4.49
C PHE A 120 -10.97 -4.22 3.57
N ALA A 121 -11.69 -5.07 2.87
CA ALA A 121 -11.14 -6.13 2.04
C ALA A 121 -11.97 -6.35 0.78
N LEU A 122 -11.35 -6.90 -0.25
CA LEU A 122 -12.08 -7.49 -1.38
C LEU A 122 -12.68 -8.84 -0.97
N ASP A 123 -13.73 -9.25 -1.69
CA ASP A 123 -14.34 -10.57 -1.51
C ASP A 123 -13.30 -11.70 -1.67
N ASN A 124 -13.53 -12.80 -0.97
CA ASN A 124 -12.70 -14.00 -1.02
C ASN A 124 -11.23 -13.79 -0.60
N GLN A 125 -10.93 -12.78 0.19
CA GLN A 125 -9.55 -12.45 0.59
C GLN A 125 -8.63 -12.24 -0.62
N ALA A 126 -9.15 -11.64 -1.68
CA ALA A 126 -8.37 -11.35 -2.86
C ALA A 126 -7.18 -10.42 -2.52
N LEU A 127 -6.02 -10.75 -3.05
CA LEU A 127 -4.84 -9.90 -2.97
C LEU A 127 -5.03 -8.69 -3.88
N PHE A 128 -4.82 -7.50 -3.38
CA PHE A 128 -4.86 -6.25 -4.14
C PHE A 128 -3.66 -5.37 -3.88
N GLY A 129 -3.41 -4.42 -4.76
CA GLY A 129 -2.32 -3.45 -4.65
C GLY A 129 -2.79 -2.12 -4.06
N MET A 130 -2.02 -1.56 -3.15
CA MET A 130 -2.15 -0.16 -2.72
C MET A 130 -0.99 0.65 -3.29
N ALA A 131 -1.29 1.81 -3.88
CA ALA A 131 -0.27 2.71 -4.42
C ALA A 131 0.67 3.21 -3.32
N ALA A 132 1.96 3.22 -3.61
CA ALA A 132 2.97 3.80 -2.75
C ALA A 132 3.94 4.70 -3.55
N VAL A 133 4.51 5.68 -2.84
CA VAL A 133 5.67 6.45 -3.29
C VAL A 133 6.85 6.10 -2.42
N THR A 134 8.04 6.08 -3.03
CA THR A 134 9.24 5.62 -2.35
C THR A 134 10.35 6.67 -2.33
N GLN A 135 11.25 6.51 -1.40
CA GLN A 135 12.55 7.20 -1.36
C GLN A 135 13.60 6.32 -0.69
N ARG A 136 14.86 6.62 -0.90
CA ARG A 136 15.96 5.96 -0.19
C ARG A 136 16.08 6.53 1.22
N GLY A 137 16.27 5.65 2.19
CA GLY A 137 16.61 5.98 3.58
C GLY A 137 17.80 5.17 4.06
N ARG A 138 18.32 5.49 5.24
CA ARG A 138 19.33 4.68 5.92
C ARG A 138 18.75 4.06 7.17
N THR A 139 19.05 2.79 7.41
CA THR A 139 18.75 2.11 8.67
C THR A 139 19.60 2.65 9.82
N PRO A 140 19.28 2.36 11.09
CA PRO A 140 20.13 2.68 12.22
C PRO A 140 21.57 2.13 12.08
N GLU A 141 21.73 0.99 11.41
CA GLU A 141 23.03 0.34 11.13
C GLU A 141 23.77 1.00 9.97
N GLY A 142 23.15 1.97 9.29
CA GLY A 142 23.74 2.74 8.21
C GLY A 142 23.56 2.16 6.80
N GLU A 143 22.81 1.09 6.66
CA GLU A 143 22.52 0.45 5.38
C GLU A 143 21.45 1.23 4.60
N TRP A 144 21.57 1.25 3.26
CA TRP A 144 20.56 1.85 2.41
C TRP A 144 19.36 0.93 2.20
N ILE A 145 18.17 1.45 2.45
CA ILE A 145 16.90 0.75 2.27
C ILE A 145 15.89 1.60 1.50
N THR A 146 15.00 0.95 0.77
CA THR A 146 13.81 1.59 0.22
C THR A 146 12.82 1.88 1.34
N CYS A 147 12.41 3.15 1.46
CA CYS A 147 11.33 3.58 2.35
C CYS A 147 10.10 3.89 1.52
N TYR A 148 8.90 3.56 2.03
CA TYR A 148 7.66 3.83 1.30
C TYR A 148 6.60 4.53 2.15
N SER A 149 5.69 5.20 1.45
CA SER A 149 4.54 5.91 2.00
C SER A 149 3.31 5.54 1.17
N ILE A 150 2.25 5.05 1.81
CA ILE A 150 1.01 4.65 1.11
C ILE A 150 0.28 5.91 0.64
N VAL A 151 -0.16 5.90 -0.62
CA VAL A 151 -0.92 7.02 -1.20
C VAL A 151 -2.37 6.92 -0.76
N MET A 152 -2.90 8.02 -0.22
CA MET A 152 -4.27 8.12 0.31
C MET A 152 -5.09 9.09 -0.51
N ALA A 153 -6.27 8.66 -0.99
CA ALA A 153 -7.28 9.48 -1.65
C ALA A 153 -8.48 9.77 -0.72
N PRO A 154 -9.37 10.70 -1.07
CA PRO A 154 -10.69 10.78 -0.46
C PRO A 154 -11.40 9.43 -0.55
N ALA A 155 -12.09 9.02 0.51
CA ALA A 155 -12.81 7.76 0.53
C ALA A 155 -14.00 7.78 -0.44
N SER A 156 -14.31 6.63 -1.06
CA SER A 156 -15.56 6.39 -1.78
C SER A 156 -16.77 6.57 -0.87
N GLU A 157 -17.95 6.88 -1.44
CA GLU A 157 -19.10 7.35 -0.67
C GLU A 157 -19.49 6.38 0.46
N HIS A 158 -19.55 5.08 0.16
CA HIS A 158 -19.92 4.04 1.13
C HIS A 158 -18.86 3.77 2.21
N LEU A 159 -17.61 4.24 2.02
CA LEU A 159 -16.52 4.09 2.99
C LEU A 159 -16.37 5.31 3.90
N LYS A 160 -16.95 6.46 3.54
CA LYS A 160 -16.83 7.71 4.28
C LYS A 160 -17.38 7.66 5.70
N GLU A 161 -18.37 6.81 5.95
CA GLU A 161 -18.93 6.65 7.29
C GLU A 161 -17.93 6.08 8.29
N PHE A 162 -16.89 5.38 7.79
CA PHE A 162 -15.82 4.80 8.63
C PHE A 162 -14.60 5.70 8.71
N HIS A 163 -14.16 6.24 7.56
CA HIS A 163 -13.02 7.13 7.47
C HIS A 163 -13.09 8.03 6.22
N ASP A 164 -12.59 9.28 6.31
CA ASP A 164 -12.58 10.28 5.22
C ASP A 164 -11.55 9.99 4.10
N ARG A 165 -10.65 9.06 4.34
CA ARG A 165 -9.58 8.66 3.42
C ARG A 165 -9.51 7.15 3.27
N MET A 166 -9.07 6.72 2.08
CA MET A 166 -8.75 5.32 1.77
C MET A 166 -7.42 5.24 1.03
N PRO A 167 -6.71 4.09 1.05
CA PRO A 167 -5.58 3.87 0.14
C PRO A 167 -6.00 4.00 -1.32
N VAL A 168 -5.13 4.51 -2.17
CA VAL A 168 -5.34 4.41 -3.63
C VAL A 168 -5.10 2.97 -4.04
N LEU A 169 -6.14 2.31 -4.53
CA LEU A 169 -6.10 0.92 -4.96
C LEU A 169 -5.65 0.87 -6.43
N ILE A 170 -4.67 0.03 -6.74
CA ILE A 170 -4.16 -0.17 -8.10
C ILE A 170 -4.71 -1.48 -8.65
N PRO A 171 -5.61 -1.45 -9.64
CA PRO A 171 -6.11 -2.67 -10.26
C PRO A 171 -5.02 -3.33 -11.12
N PRO A 172 -5.11 -4.65 -11.40
CA PRO A 172 -4.11 -5.39 -12.15
C PRO A 172 -3.77 -4.75 -13.51
N GLY A 173 -4.76 -4.27 -14.26
CA GLY A 173 -4.56 -3.65 -15.56
C GLY A 173 -3.77 -2.34 -15.56
N LEU A 174 -3.60 -1.70 -14.39
CA LEU A 174 -2.84 -0.45 -14.23
C LEU A 174 -1.49 -0.66 -13.51
N SER A 175 -1.26 -1.83 -12.94
CA SER A 175 -0.09 -2.08 -12.08
C SER A 175 1.24 -1.89 -12.81
N GLN A 176 1.36 -2.39 -14.04
CA GLN A 176 2.56 -2.23 -14.86
C GLN A 176 2.83 -0.75 -15.16
N GLN A 177 1.81 -0.01 -15.59
CA GLN A 177 1.94 1.43 -15.90
C GLN A 177 2.29 2.22 -14.63
N TRP A 178 1.62 1.92 -13.51
CA TRP A 178 1.94 2.55 -12.23
C TRP A 178 3.41 2.36 -11.83
N LEU A 179 3.99 1.21 -12.08
CA LEU A 179 5.36 0.90 -11.71
C LEU A 179 6.41 1.48 -12.67
N THR A 180 6.14 1.55 -13.99
CA THR A 180 7.16 1.78 -15.01
C THR A 180 7.05 3.11 -15.75
N VAL A 181 5.82 3.57 -16.04
CA VAL A 181 5.63 4.82 -16.82
C VAL A 181 6.03 6.04 -15.99
N PRO A 182 6.76 7.03 -16.54
CA PRO A 182 7.03 8.26 -15.82
C PRO A 182 5.74 8.89 -15.29
N PRO A 183 5.72 9.35 -14.02
CA PRO A 183 4.50 9.87 -13.45
C PRO A 183 4.17 11.24 -14.07
N ASP A 184 3.04 11.31 -14.71
CA ASP A 184 2.39 12.55 -15.07
C ASP A 184 1.04 12.67 -14.37
N ARG A 185 0.36 13.76 -14.59
CA ARG A 185 -0.94 14.02 -14.00
C ARG A 185 -2.00 13.04 -14.51
N GLU A 186 -1.92 12.68 -15.77
CA GLU A 186 -2.88 11.79 -16.42
C GLU A 186 -2.87 10.40 -15.79
N LEU A 187 -1.70 9.81 -15.58
CA LEU A 187 -1.57 8.54 -14.88
C LEU A 187 -2.08 8.59 -13.43
N ILE A 188 -1.84 9.70 -12.74
CA ILE A 188 -2.34 9.86 -11.36
C ILE A 188 -3.87 9.94 -11.36
N ASP A 189 -4.45 10.74 -12.26
CA ASP A 189 -5.90 10.91 -12.37
C ASP A 189 -6.56 9.57 -12.80
N GLU A 190 -5.94 8.81 -13.71
CA GLU A 190 -6.37 7.46 -14.08
C GLU A 190 -6.34 6.49 -12.89
N ALA A 191 -5.24 6.50 -12.12
CA ALA A 191 -5.12 5.66 -10.93
C ALA A 191 -6.19 6.00 -9.87
N LEU A 192 -6.51 7.28 -9.69
CA LEU A 192 -7.56 7.70 -8.76
C LEU A 192 -8.95 7.27 -9.24
N LEU A 193 -9.25 7.36 -10.53
CA LEU A 193 -10.50 6.91 -11.12
C LEU A 193 -10.65 5.39 -10.97
N ALA A 194 -9.62 4.64 -11.36
CA ALA A 194 -9.60 3.18 -11.26
C ALA A 194 -9.70 2.70 -9.80
N SER A 195 -9.04 3.41 -8.88
CA SER A 195 -9.15 3.16 -7.44
C SER A 195 -10.59 3.32 -6.93
N GLY A 196 -11.28 4.38 -7.37
CA GLY A 196 -12.70 4.58 -7.03
C GLY A 196 -13.60 3.43 -7.50
N GLN A 197 -13.38 2.95 -8.73
CA GLN A 197 -14.12 1.81 -9.27
C GLN A 197 -13.85 0.50 -8.50
N LEU A 198 -12.58 0.23 -8.18
CA LEU A 198 -12.21 -0.96 -7.41
C LEU A 198 -12.75 -0.87 -5.97
N ALA A 199 -12.80 0.31 -5.40
CA ALA A 199 -13.31 0.54 -4.05
C ALA A 199 -14.80 0.15 -3.89
N GLU A 200 -15.61 0.21 -4.96
CA GLU A 200 -17.02 -0.25 -4.92
C GLU A 200 -17.16 -1.74 -4.59
N ARG A 201 -16.08 -2.52 -4.73
CA ARG A 201 -16.02 -3.94 -4.38
C ARG A 201 -15.49 -4.20 -2.96
N ILE A 202 -15.09 -3.14 -2.26
CA ILE A 202 -14.59 -3.28 -0.89
C ILE A 202 -15.75 -3.53 0.07
N THR A 203 -15.65 -4.62 0.79
CA THR A 203 -16.52 -4.96 1.92
C THR A 203 -15.92 -4.50 3.23
N VAL A 204 -16.76 -4.11 4.17
CA VAL A 204 -16.34 -3.62 5.49
C VAL A 204 -16.93 -4.53 6.57
N SER A 205 -16.05 -5.00 7.44
CA SER A 205 -16.46 -5.83 8.59
C SER A 205 -15.89 -5.28 9.90
N ALA A 206 -16.71 -5.28 10.96
CA ALA A 206 -16.22 -4.91 12.28
C ALA A 206 -15.27 -5.99 12.82
N ARG A 207 -14.17 -5.57 13.41
CA ARG A 207 -13.26 -6.48 14.11
C ARG A 207 -13.56 -6.48 15.60
N PRO A 208 -13.63 -7.66 16.22
CA PRO A 208 -13.84 -7.79 17.67
C PRO A 208 -12.67 -7.21 18.49
#